data_4d4ec62039793bc4e559828e18210d76
#
_entry.id   4d4ec62039793bc4e559828e18210d76
#
_cell.length_a   1.000
_cell.length_b   1.000
_cell.length_c   1.000
_cell.angle_alpha   90.00
_cell.angle_beta   90.00
_cell.angle_gamma   90.00
#
_symmetry.space_group_name_H-M   'P 1'
#
loop_
_entity.id
_entity.type
_entity.pdbx_description
1 polymer ?
#
loop_
_entity_poly.entity_id
_entity_poly.type
_entity_poly.pdbx_seq_one_letter_code
_entity_poly.pdbx_strand_id
1 'polypeptide(L)'
;LDRQIVQLLVKDGRMSYTDLGKATGLSTSAVHQRVRRLEQRGVIRGYAAVVDPEAVGLPLTAFISVKPFDPSAPDDIADRLAGVPEIEACHSVAGDENYILKVRVATPHELEELLARVRSLAGVSTRTTVVLSTPYEARPPRI
;
A
#
# COMPACT_ATOMS: atom_id res chain seq x y z
N LEU A 1 -16.44 20.55 -6.06
CA LEU A 1 -16.66 19.56 -7.13
C LEU A 1 -15.55 18.53 -7.22
N ASP A 2 -14.29 18.94 -7.14
CA ASP A 2 -13.16 18.00 -7.16
C ASP A 2 -13.22 17.04 -5.96
N ARG A 3 -13.51 17.57 -4.78
CA ARG A 3 -13.68 16.75 -3.57
C ARG A 3 -14.81 15.74 -3.74
N GLN A 4 -15.91 16.13 -4.34
CA GLN A 4 -17.05 15.26 -4.60
C GLN A 4 -16.68 14.13 -5.57
N ILE A 5 -15.91 14.43 -6.61
CA ILE A 5 -15.41 13.44 -7.56
C ILE A 5 -14.52 12.42 -6.83
N VAL A 6 -13.60 12.89 -5.99
CA VAL A 6 -12.71 12.00 -5.21
C VAL A 6 -13.53 11.12 -4.27
N GLN A 7 -14.53 11.69 -3.57
CA GLN A 7 -15.42 10.92 -2.67
C GLN A 7 -16.13 9.79 -3.41
N LEU A 8 -16.57 10.02 -4.63
CA LEU A 8 -17.24 9.00 -5.44
C LEU A 8 -16.24 7.93 -5.91
N LEU A 9 -15.08 8.34 -6.40
CA LEU A 9 -14.07 7.41 -6.93
C LEU A 9 -13.40 6.55 -5.86
N VAL A 10 -13.25 7.03 -4.62
CA VAL A 10 -12.70 6.17 -3.55
C VAL A 10 -13.65 5.02 -3.18
N LYS A 11 -14.93 5.17 -3.45
CA LYS A 11 -15.94 4.12 -3.22
C LYS A 11 -16.08 3.20 -4.42
N ASP A 12 -15.96 3.74 -5.64
CA ASP A 12 -16.08 3.00 -6.88
C ASP A 12 -15.10 3.58 -7.91
N GLY A 13 -13.91 3.01 -7.97
CA GLY A 13 -12.86 3.44 -8.91
C GLY A 13 -13.18 3.15 -10.37
N ARG A 14 -14.24 2.37 -10.66
CA ARG A 14 -14.68 2.07 -12.02
C ARG A 14 -15.85 2.94 -12.48
N MET A 15 -16.30 3.88 -11.67
CA MET A 15 -17.40 4.77 -12.02
C MET A 15 -17.09 5.51 -13.31
N SER A 16 -18.03 5.48 -14.26
CA SER A 16 -17.86 6.12 -15.56
C SER A 16 -17.89 7.64 -15.43
N TYR A 17 -17.28 8.32 -16.40
CA TYR A 17 -17.35 9.79 -16.46
C TYR A 17 -18.78 10.28 -16.67
N THR A 18 -19.60 9.50 -17.38
CA THR A 18 -21.03 9.80 -17.53
C THR A 18 -21.73 9.80 -16.19
N ASP A 19 -21.51 8.77 -15.37
CA ASP A 19 -22.12 8.66 -14.04
C ASP A 19 -21.60 9.73 -13.09
N LEU A 20 -20.30 10.02 -13.15
CA LEU A 20 -19.71 11.12 -12.39
C LEU A 20 -20.34 12.47 -12.77
N GLY A 21 -20.57 12.68 -14.06
CA GLY A 21 -21.23 13.89 -14.55
C GLY A 21 -22.64 14.03 -14.01
N LYS A 22 -23.42 12.95 -14.03
CA LYS A 22 -24.76 12.93 -13.46
C LYS A 22 -24.78 13.25 -11.98
N ALA A 23 -23.84 12.68 -11.23
CA ALA A 23 -23.76 12.87 -9.78
C ALA A 23 -23.29 14.27 -9.38
N THR A 24 -22.52 14.95 -10.23
CA THR A 24 -21.89 16.25 -9.92
C THR A 24 -22.53 17.41 -10.68
N GLY A 25 -23.39 17.15 -11.64
CA GLY A 25 -23.98 18.18 -12.51
C GLY A 25 -23.04 18.69 -13.61
N LEU A 26 -21.94 17.97 -13.87
CA LEU A 26 -20.95 18.34 -14.89
C LEU A 26 -21.16 17.56 -16.17
N SER A 27 -20.70 18.15 -17.30
CA SER A 27 -20.59 17.40 -18.55
C SER A 27 -19.52 16.32 -18.45
N THR A 28 -19.61 15.30 -19.30
CA THR A 28 -18.61 14.23 -19.37
C THR A 28 -17.22 14.80 -19.65
N SER A 29 -17.10 15.77 -20.55
CA SER A 29 -15.80 16.39 -20.86
C SER A 29 -15.24 17.20 -19.68
N ALA A 30 -16.10 17.88 -18.92
CA ALA A 30 -15.67 18.60 -17.72
C ALA A 30 -15.17 17.64 -16.63
N VAL A 31 -15.86 16.52 -16.43
CA VAL A 31 -15.43 15.45 -15.52
C VAL A 31 -14.07 14.92 -15.96
N HIS A 32 -13.90 14.59 -17.23
CA HIS A 32 -12.65 14.09 -17.78
C HIS A 32 -11.47 15.03 -17.46
N GLN A 33 -11.65 16.32 -17.68
CA GLN A 33 -10.61 17.31 -17.41
C GLN A 33 -10.27 17.39 -15.91
N ARG A 34 -11.28 17.35 -15.04
CA ARG A 34 -11.08 17.40 -13.60
C ARG A 34 -10.37 16.15 -13.05
N VAL A 35 -10.79 14.97 -13.50
CA VAL A 35 -10.16 13.70 -13.10
C VAL A 35 -8.71 13.68 -13.55
N ARG A 36 -8.44 14.04 -14.80
CA ARG A 36 -7.09 14.09 -15.34
C ARG A 36 -6.19 15.02 -14.54
N ARG A 37 -6.72 16.17 -14.13
CA ARG A 37 -5.96 17.13 -13.32
C ARG A 37 -5.67 16.58 -11.93
N LEU A 38 -6.62 15.89 -11.31
CA LEU A 38 -6.43 15.23 -10.02
C LEU A 38 -5.35 14.13 -10.10
N GLU A 39 -5.32 13.40 -11.19
CA GLU A 39 -4.28 12.40 -11.45
C GLU A 39 -2.91 13.05 -11.64
N GLN A 40 -2.83 14.12 -12.44
CA GLN A 40 -1.58 14.83 -12.70
C GLN A 40 -0.99 15.48 -11.44
N ARG A 41 -1.84 15.95 -10.53
CA ARG A 41 -1.44 16.52 -9.25
C ARG A 41 -1.08 15.48 -8.20
N GLY A 42 -1.32 14.19 -8.48
CA GLY A 42 -1.09 13.13 -7.52
C GLY A 42 -2.13 13.02 -6.41
N VAL A 43 -3.27 13.70 -6.53
CA VAL A 43 -4.40 13.52 -5.59
C VAL A 43 -4.98 12.12 -5.77
N ILE A 44 -5.19 11.73 -7.03
CA ILE A 44 -5.51 10.35 -7.38
C ILE A 44 -4.21 9.72 -7.90
N ARG A 45 -3.69 8.74 -7.16
CA ARG A 45 -2.41 8.11 -7.49
C ARG A 45 -2.55 6.87 -8.35
N GLY A 46 -3.75 6.38 -8.57
CA GLY A 46 -4.00 5.23 -9.43
C GLY A 46 -5.31 4.56 -9.11
N TYR A 47 -5.57 3.50 -9.88
CA TYR A 47 -6.75 2.65 -9.75
C TYR A 47 -6.25 1.21 -9.79
N ALA A 48 -6.73 0.39 -8.88
CA ALA A 48 -6.29 -0.99 -8.80
C ALA A 48 -7.43 -1.89 -8.33
N ALA A 49 -7.40 -3.15 -8.74
CA ALA A 49 -8.31 -4.15 -8.20
C ALA A 49 -7.93 -4.47 -6.75
N VAL A 50 -8.94 -4.54 -5.90
CA VAL A 50 -8.77 -5.06 -4.53
C VAL A 50 -9.07 -6.55 -4.59
N VAL A 51 -8.07 -7.37 -4.27
CA VAL A 51 -8.19 -8.83 -4.38
C VAL A 51 -8.19 -9.46 -2.99
N ASP A 52 -8.85 -10.63 -2.89
CA ASP A 52 -8.75 -11.48 -1.72
C ASP A 52 -7.39 -12.20 -1.74
N PRO A 53 -6.51 -11.94 -0.76
CA PRO A 53 -5.19 -12.56 -0.75
C PRO A 53 -5.22 -14.08 -0.73
N GLU A 54 -6.17 -14.67 -0.03
CA GLU A 54 -6.32 -16.14 0.01
C GLU A 54 -6.66 -16.70 -1.39
N ALA A 55 -7.51 -16.00 -2.13
CA ALA A 55 -7.92 -16.41 -3.47
C ALA A 55 -6.76 -16.42 -4.47
N VAL A 56 -5.74 -15.60 -4.23
CA VAL A 56 -4.54 -15.54 -5.10
C VAL A 56 -3.34 -16.27 -4.50
N GLY A 57 -3.57 -17.12 -3.49
CA GLY A 57 -2.53 -17.99 -2.93
C GLY A 57 -1.58 -17.31 -1.95
N LEU A 58 -1.96 -16.19 -1.35
CA LEU A 58 -1.13 -15.44 -0.41
C LEU A 58 -1.84 -15.25 0.94
N PRO A 59 -2.16 -16.33 1.66
CA PRO A 59 -2.98 -16.24 2.86
C PRO A 59 -2.27 -15.68 4.09
N LEU A 60 -0.93 -15.61 4.09
CA LEU A 60 -0.17 -15.20 5.27
C LEU A 60 0.30 -13.76 5.14
N THR A 61 -0.21 -12.91 6.02
CA THR A 61 0.19 -11.51 6.15
C THR A 61 1.00 -11.32 7.43
N ALA A 62 2.08 -10.56 7.35
CA ALA A 62 2.88 -10.21 8.51
C ALA A 62 3.33 -8.75 8.44
N PHE A 63 3.60 -8.19 9.61
CA PHE A 63 4.27 -6.91 9.74
C PHE A 63 5.67 -7.15 10.28
N ILE A 64 6.67 -6.61 9.60
CA ILE A 64 8.07 -6.77 9.98
C ILE A 64 8.60 -5.40 10.37
N SER A 65 8.89 -5.24 11.65
CA SER A 65 9.58 -4.05 12.17
C SER A 65 11.08 -4.25 12.00
N VAL A 66 11.77 -3.27 11.42
CA VAL A 66 13.19 -3.39 11.13
C VAL A 66 13.99 -2.24 11.74
N LYS A 67 15.19 -2.58 12.17
CA LYS A 67 16.13 -1.66 12.83
C LYS A 67 17.53 -1.98 12.33
N PRO A 68 18.33 -0.97 11.93
CA PRO A 68 19.67 -1.25 11.43
C PRO A 68 20.54 -1.88 12.54
N PHE A 69 21.39 -2.84 12.15
CA PHE A 69 22.39 -3.38 13.07
C PHE A 69 23.38 -2.30 13.51
N ASP A 70 23.75 -1.42 12.58
CA ASP A 70 24.65 -0.30 12.82
C ASP A 70 23.86 1.01 12.77
N PRO A 71 23.59 1.65 13.94
CA PRO A 71 22.83 2.90 13.97
C PRO A 71 23.52 4.06 13.24
N SER A 72 24.83 3.97 12.99
CA SER A 72 25.59 5.01 12.28
C SER A 72 25.58 4.81 10.76
N ALA A 73 25.06 3.70 10.26
CA ALA A 73 24.98 3.42 8.83
C ALA A 73 24.02 4.41 8.15
N PRO A 74 24.23 4.71 6.85
CA PRO A 74 23.29 5.53 6.10
C PRO A 74 21.87 4.95 6.12
N ASP A 75 20.88 5.83 6.14
CA ASP A 75 19.47 5.44 6.11
C ASP A 75 19.04 5.15 4.67
N ASP A 76 19.33 3.96 4.19
CA ASP A 76 19.01 3.49 2.84
C ASP A 76 18.19 2.18 2.84
N ILE A 77 17.58 1.84 3.98
CA ILE A 77 16.83 0.58 4.16
C ILE A 77 15.72 0.46 3.12
N ALA A 78 14.91 1.51 2.95
CA ALA A 78 13.80 1.49 2.00
C ALA A 78 14.28 1.24 0.57
N ASP A 79 15.37 1.88 0.16
CA ASP A 79 15.95 1.72 -1.18
C ASP A 79 16.47 0.29 -1.39
N ARG A 80 17.13 -0.27 -0.39
CA ARG A 80 17.66 -1.64 -0.46
C ARG A 80 16.56 -2.69 -0.56
N LEU A 81 15.40 -2.43 0.00
CA LEU A 81 14.26 -3.34 0.01
C LEU A 81 13.27 -3.09 -1.13
N ALA A 82 13.45 -2.03 -1.92
CA ALA A 82 12.47 -1.61 -2.93
C ALA A 82 12.20 -2.68 -4.01
N GLY A 83 13.15 -3.56 -4.28
CA GLY A 83 13.00 -4.63 -5.28
C GLY A 83 12.41 -5.93 -4.74
N VAL A 84 12.01 -6.00 -3.47
CA VAL A 84 11.46 -7.22 -2.86
C VAL A 84 9.95 -7.24 -3.07
N PRO A 85 9.41 -8.10 -3.96
CA PRO A 85 7.99 -8.02 -4.35
C PRO A 85 7.00 -8.42 -3.27
N GLU A 86 7.41 -9.22 -2.30
CA GLU A 86 6.56 -9.63 -1.18
C GLU A 86 6.24 -8.48 -0.23
N ILE A 87 7.01 -7.39 -0.29
CA ILE A 87 6.77 -6.20 0.54
C ILE A 87 5.74 -5.32 -0.16
N GLU A 88 4.54 -5.25 0.41
CA GLU A 88 3.45 -4.43 -0.12
C GLU A 88 3.53 -2.97 0.32
N ALA A 89 4.07 -2.74 1.50
CA ALA A 89 4.21 -1.40 2.05
C ALA A 89 5.47 -1.29 2.92
N CYS A 90 6.08 -0.11 2.89
CA CYS A 90 7.23 0.21 3.72
C CYS A 90 6.99 1.59 4.33
N HIS A 91 6.90 1.64 5.65
CA HIS A 91 6.63 2.86 6.38
C HIS A 91 7.82 3.24 7.25
N SER A 92 8.34 4.43 7.08
CA SER A 92 9.26 5.04 8.03
C SER A 92 8.45 5.48 9.25
N VAL A 93 8.88 5.10 10.43
CA VAL A 93 8.09 5.33 11.65
C VAL A 93 8.94 5.97 12.74
N ALA A 94 8.28 6.68 13.63
CA ALA A 94 8.85 7.15 14.88
C ALA A 94 8.45 6.16 15.98
N GLY A 95 9.41 5.40 16.50
CA GLY A 95 9.17 4.36 17.50
C GLY A 95 10.46 3.62 17.80
N ASP A 96 10.34 2.41 18.31
CA ASP A 96 11.51 1.59 18.68
C ASP A 96 12.30 1.14 17.46
N GLU A 97 11.61 0.85 16.38
CA GLU A 97 12.21 0.49 15.09
C GLU A 97 12.13 1.63 14.09
N ASN A 98 12.90 1.53 13.00
CA ASN A 98 13.00 2.59 12.01
C ASN A 98 11.93 2.48 10.92
N TYR A 99 11.57 1.25 10.54
CA TYR A 99 10.57 0.99 9.49
C TYR A 99 9.67 -0.16 9.89
N ILE A 100 8.43 -0.11 9.39
CA ILE A 100 7.50 -1.23 9.46
C ILE A 100 7.14 -1.62 8.04
N LEU A 101 7.31 -2.91 7.71
CA LEU A 101 7.00 -3.49 6.42
C LEU A 101 5.71 -4.30 6.53
N LYS A 102 4.84 -4.20 5.54
CA LYS A 102 3.71 -5.11 5.39
C LYS A 102 4.05 -6.09 4.29
N VAL A 103 3.98 -7.39 4.58
CA VAL A 103 4.36 -8.44 3.64
C VAL A 103 3.25 -9.47 3.51
N ARG A 104 3.18 -10.13 2.34
CA ARG A 104 2.32 -11.28 2.10
C ARG A 104 3.08 -12.39 1.44
N VAL A 105 2.88 -13.60 1.94
CA VAL A 105 3.51 -14.81 1.45
C VAL A 105 2.52 -15.97 1.51
N ALA A 106 2.86 -17.09 0.87
CA ALA A 106 1.99 -18.26 0.80
C ALA A 106 2.10 -19.13 2.06
N THR A 107 3.29 -19.27 2.64
CA THR A 107 3.56 -20.22 3.72
C THR A 107 4.47 -19.62 4.78
N PRO A 108 4.48 -20.21 6.00
CA PRO A 108 5.46 -19.83 7.02
C PRO A 108 6.91 -20.01 6.57
N HIS A 109 7.19 -21.04 5.76
CA HIS A 109 8.54 -21.25 5.23
C HIS A 109 8.96 -20.09 4.29
N GLU A 110 8.06 -19.61 3.44
CA GLU A 110 8.34 -18.44 2.60
C GLU A 110 8.57 -17.18 3.44
N LEU A 111 7.87 -17.04 4.55
CA LEU A 111 8.11 -15.93 5.49
C LEU A 111 9.51 -16.03 6.08
N GLU A 112 9.95 -17.22 6.46
CA GLU A 112 11.31 -17.44 6.99
C GLU A 112 12.37 -17.05 5.97
N GLU A 113 12.19 -17.46 4.70
CA GLU A 113 13.10 -17.09 3.62
C GLU A 113 13.10 -15.58 3.37
N LEU A 114 11.92 -14.95 3.41
CA LEU A 114 11.80 -13.49 3.24
C LEU A 114 12.52 -12.75 4.36
N LEU A 115 12.37 -13.18 5.60
CA LEU A 115 13.06 -12.58 6.74
C LEU A 115 14.58 -12.64 6.58
N ALA A 116 15.10 -13.77 6.10
CA ALA A 116 16.54 -13.91 5.84
C ALA A 116 17.02 -12.93 4.75
N ARG A 117 16.22 -12.77 3.67
CA ARG A 117 16.55 -11.81 2.60
C ARG A 117 16.52 -10.37 3.11
N VAL A 118 15.51 -10.01 3.89
CA VAL A 118 15.38 -8.65 4.45
C VAL A 118 16.58 -8.33 5.31
N ARG A 119 16.95 -9.22 6.22
CA ARG A 119 18.13 -9.03 7.09
C ARG A 119 19.41 -8.87 6.27
N SER A 120 19.59 -9.71 5.26
CA SER A 120 20.80 -9.70 4.42
C SER A 120 20.88 -8.46 3.53
N LEU A 121 19.77 -8.11 2.85
CA LEU A 121 19.76 -6.98 1.92
C LEU A 121 19.90 -5.63 2.63
N ALA A 122 19.26 -5.47 3.77
CA ALA A 122 19.16 -4.17 4.43
C ALA A 122 20.07 -4.01 5.63
N GLY A 123 20.74 -5.09 6.08
CA GLY A 123 21.60 -5.02 7.28
C GLY A 123 20.83 -4.68 8.53
N VAL A 124 19.72 -5.37 8.77
CA VAL A 124 18.76 -5.05 9.84
C VAL A 124 18.48 -6.25 10.73
N SER A 125 18.09 -5.98 11.97
CA SER A 125 17.36 -6.92 12.81
C SER A 125 15.88 -6.78 12.54
N THR A 126 15.12 -7.85 12.74
CA THR A 126 13.69 -7.91 12.45
C THR A 126 12.88 -8.35 13.65
N ARG A 127 11.69 -7.78 13.78
CA ARG A 127 10.68 -8.25 14.72
C ARG A 127 9.39 -8.44 13.95
N THR A 128 8.88 -9.67 13.90
CA THR A 128 7.76 -10.05 13.06
C THR A 128 6.51 -10.22 13.88
N THR A 129 5.41 -9.64 13.39
CA THR A 129 4.07 -9.83 13.92
C THR A 129 3.23 -10.48 12.83
N VAL A 130 2.73 -11.69 13.10
CA VAL A 130 1.89 -12.41 12.13
C VAL A 130 0.43 -12.06 12.34
N VAL A 131 -0.27 -11.73 11.27
CA VAL A 131 -1.69 -11.43 11.30
C VAL A 131 -2.47 -12.75 11.39
N LEU A 132 -3.36 -12.85 12.37
CA LEU A 132 -4.21 -14.04 12.54
C LEU A 132 -5.47 -13.92 11.71
N SER A 133 -6.10 -12.75 11.68
CA SER A 133 -7.27 -12.47 10.88
C SER A 133 -7.34 -10.98 10.60
N THR A 134 -8.03 -10.59 9.53
CA THR A 134 -8.20 -9.20 9.14
C THR A 134 -9.69 -8.89 9.03
N PRO A 135 -10.34 -8.39 10.10
CA PRO A 135 -11.76 -8.09 10.07
C PRO A 135 -12.15 -7.06 9.00
N TYR A 136 -11.31 -6.09 8.76
CA TYR A 136 -11.47 -5.12 7.66
C TYR A 136 -10.13 -4.51 7.29
N GLU A 137 -10.01 -4.10 6.04
CA GLU A 137 -8.77 -3.55 5.48
C GLU A 137 -9.09 -2.72 4.24
N ALA A 138 -8.18 -1.83 3.87
CA ALA A 138 -8.26 -1.06 2.63
C ALA A 138 -9.55 -0.24 2.48
N ARG A 139 -10.13 0.19 3.61
CA ARG A 139 -11.26 1.11 3.57
C ARG A 139 -10.83 2.44 2.97
N PRO A 140 -11.71 3.09 2.18
CA PRO A 140 -11.40 4.40 1.62
C PRO A 140 -11.20 5.44 2.73
N PRO A 141 -10.34 6.44 2.49
CA PRO A 141 -10.19 7.55 3.43
C PRO A 141 -11.51 8.27 3.66
N ARG A 142 -11.71 8.76 4.86
CA ARG A 142 -12.90 9.54 5.21
C ARG A 142 -12.67 11.00 4.77
N ILE A 143 -13.28 11.35 3.66
CA ILE A 143 -13.19 12.70 3.08
C ILE A 143 -14.56 13.27 2.79
#